data_f0e93ddb6326c0c1db263ca04cf8cf90
#
_entry.id   f0e93ddb6326c0c1db263ca04cf8cf90
#
_cell.length_a   1.000
_cell.length_b   1.000
_cell.length_c   1.000
_cell.angle_alpha   90.00
_cell.angle_beta   90.00
_cell.angle_gamma   90.00
#
_symmetry.space_group_name_H-M   'P 1'
#
loop_
_entity.id
_entity.type
_entity.pdbx_description
1 polymer ?
#
loop_
_entity_poly.entity_id
_entity_poly.type
_entity_poly.pdbx_seq_one_letter_code
_entity_poly.pdbx_strand_id
1 'polypeptide(L)'
;DVLAVDVVWMGILSAVSGFGMAIGSYIFTKIPARKIDIPLLLATLVFVGIGSMIYVGTNILVVAIAGQFINGLAWGFMEPTQAILVQERTPMTHLGRVMGFVRLGLNSAGVIPLAVAPFLAEAFGVQRVLFGASCIIALVGGFSSIMRSGRLRVRRTQVKE
;
A
#
# COMPACT_ATOMS: atom_id res chain seq x y z
N ASP A 1 -16.68 -8.35 -20.35
CA ASP A 1 -17.17 -7.04 -19.92
C ASP A 1 -17.04 -6.91 -18.41
N VAL A 2 -15.79 -6.91 -17.92
CA VAL A 2 -15.50 -6.70 -16.51
C VAL A 2 -15.50 -5.20 -16.29
N LEU A 3 -16.65 -4.67 -15.85
CA LEU A 3 -16.95 -3.26 -15.69
C LEU A 3 -16.96 -2.50 -17.04
N ALA A 4 -18.08 -2.47 -17.72
CA ALA A 4 -18.46 -1.32 -18.54
C ALA A 4 -18.63 -0.13 -17.57
N VAL A 5 -17.53 0.24 -16.90
CA VAL A 5 -17.51 1.36 -15.98
C VAL A 5 -17.31 2.57 -16.87
N ASP A 6 -18.40 3.27 -17.11
CA ASP A 6 -18.40 4.56 -17.72
C ASP A 6 -17.27 5.42 -17.11
N VAL A 7 -16.60 6.24 -17.88
CA VAL A 7 -15.49 7.11 -17.45
C VAL A 7 -15.85 7.90 -16.17
N VAL A 8 -17.12 8.22 -15.99
CA VAL A 8 -17.69 8.86 -14.80
C VAL A 8 -17.44 8.03 -13.53
N TRP A 9 -17.62 6.71 -13.59
CA TRP A 9 -17.39 5.84 -12.42
C TRP A 9 -15.91 5.73 -12.05
N MET A 10 -15.03 5.73 -13.03
CA MET A 10 -13.57 5.80 -12.77
C MET A 10 -13.22 7.09 -12.04
N GLY A 11 -13.82 8.22 -12.44
CA GLY A 11 -13.67 9.49 -11.74
C GLY A 11 -14.16 9.44 -10.30
N ILE A 12 -15.34 8.86 -10.05
CA ILE A 12 -15.93 8.72 -8.72
C ILE A 12 -15.04 7.83 -7.84
N LEU A 13 -14.59 6.69 -8.33
CA LEU A 13 -13.72 5.79 -7.58
C LEU A 13 -12.38 6.45 -7.22
N SER A 14 -11.80 7.21 -8.15
CA SER A 14 -10.58 7.98 -7.89
C SER A 14 -10.80 9.08 -6.85
N ALA A 15 -11.94 9.78 -6.91
CA ALA A 15 -12.30 10.80 -5.93
C ALA A 15 -12.49 10.20 -4.53
N VAL A 16 -13.16 9.04 -4.42
CA VAL A 16 -13.32 8.30 -3.16
C VAL A 16 -11.99 7.88 -2.58
N SER A 17 -11.08 7.37 -3.41
CA SER A 17 -9.73 7.02 -2.97
C SER A 17 -8.97 8.25 -2.47
N GLY A 18 -9.02 9.37 -3.21
CA GLY A 18 -8.40 10.64 -2.80
C GLY A 18 -8.96 11.17 -1.48
N PHE A 19 -10.28 11.07 -1.28
CA PHE A 19 -10.91 11.44 -0.01
C PHE A 19 -10.47 10.53 1.14
N GLY A 20 -10.40 9.21 0.90
CA GLY A 20 -9.83 8.26 1.85
C GLY A 20 -8.39 8.60 2.23
N MET A 21 -7.55 8.96 1.23
CA MET A 21 -6.16 9.36 1.44
C MET A 21 -6.04 10.63 2.28
N ALA A 22 -6.89 11.63 2.04
CA ALA A 22 -6.92 12.85 2.84
C ALA A 22 -7.27 12.58 4.31
N ILE A 23 -8.30 11.75 4.56
CA ILE A 23 -8.68 11.32 5.91
C ILE A 23 -7.55 10.50 6.55
N GLY A 24 -6.96 9.56 5.83
CA GLY A 24 -5.84 8.75 6.31
C GLY A 24 -4.65 9.61 6.74
N SER A 25 -4.25 10.57 5.90
CA SER A 25 -3.19 11.52 6.21
C SER A 25 -3.54 12.39 7.42
N TYR A 26 -4.78 12.84 7.56
CA TYR A 26 -5.22 13.59 8.74
C TYR A 26 -5.14 12.73 10.02
N ILE A 27 -5.62 11.49 9.98
CA ILE A 27 -5.54 10.59 11.14
C ILE A 27 -4.06 10.30 11.48
N PHE A 28 -3.21 10.16 10.47
CA PHE A 28 -1.77 9.95 10.65
C PHE A 28 -1.13 11.07 11.50
N THR A 29 -1.56 12.32 11.38
CA THR A 29 -1.03 13.44 12.18
C THR A 29 -1.26 13.27 13.68
N LYS A 30 -2.20 12.41 14.09
CA LYS A 30 -2.49 12.10 15.50
C LYS A 30 -1.62 10.97 16.05
N ILE A 31 -0.84 10.30 15.21
CA ILE A 31 0.04 9.21 15.64
C ILE A 31 1.30 9.80 16.26
N PRO A 32 1.65 9.42 17.50
CA PRO A 32 2.90 9.84 18.10
C PRO A 32 4.10 9.37 17.29
N ALA A 33 5.11 10.22 17.09
CA ALA A 33 6.32 9.91 16.30
C ALA A 33 6.98 8.58 16.68
N ARG A 34 7.00 8.26 17.99
CA ARG A 34 7.55 6.98 18.50
C ARG A 34 6.87 5.71 18.00
N LYS A 35 5.68 5.81 17.40
CA LYS A 35 4.93 4.69 16.82
C LYS A 35 5.12 4.57 15.31
N ILE A 36 5.78 5.56 14.70
CA ILE A 36 6.07 5.57 13.28
C ILE A 36 7.31 4.70 13.07
N ASP A 37 7.07 3.43 12.76
CA ASP A 37 8.14 2.44 12.59
C ASP A 37 7.78 1.50 11.43
N ILE A 38 8.73 0.64 11.06
CA ILE A 38 8.55 -0.33 9.97
C ILE A 38 7.32 -1.24 10.17
N PRO A 39 6.96 -1.70 11.39
CA PRO A 39 5.70 -2.40 11.62
C PRO A 39 4.46 -1.63 11.14
N LEU A 40 4.42 -0.30 11.33
CA LEU A 40 3.33 0.52 10.83
C LEU A 40 3.30 0.51 9.29
N LEU A 41 4.46 0.64 8.63
CA LEU A 41 4.58 0.57 7.18
C LEU A 41 4.11 -0.78 6.63
N LEU A 42 4.46 -1.88 7.29
CA LEU A 42 4.02 -3.22 6.90
C LEU A 42 2.53 -3.42 7.11
N ALA A 43 1.97 -2.88 8.20
CA ALA A 43 0.52 -2.92 8.43
C ALA A 43 -0.23 -2.16 7.33
N THR A 44 0.22 -0.96 6.94
CA THR A 44 -0.41 -0.21 5.86
C THR A 44 -0.35 -0.95 4.53
N LEU A 45 0.74 -1.67 4.25
CA LEU A 45 0.85 -2.50 3.05
C LEU A 45 -0.19 -3.64 3.02
N VAL A 46 -0.44 -4.28 4.17
CA VAL A 46 -1.51 -5.28 4.30
C VAL A 46 -2.88 -4.65 4.03
N PHE A 47 -3.15 -3.46 4.58
CA PHE A 47 -4.42 -2.75 4.34
C PHE A 47 -4.59 -2.35 2.88
N VAL A 48 -3.53 -1.91 2.20
CA VAL A 48 -3.55 -1.67 0.73
C VAL A 48 -3.93 -2.95 -0.01
N GLY A 49 -3.31 -4.08 0.34
CA GLY A 49 -3.61 -5.37 -0.27
C GLY A 49 -5.08 -5.79 -0.06
N ILE A 50 -5.59 -5.68 1.17
CA ILE A 50 -6.98 -6.01 1.50
C ILE A 50 -7.97 -5.10 0.75
N GLY A 51 -7.75 -3.78 0.76
CA GLY A 51 -8.58 -2.83 0.04
C GLY A 51 -8.62 -3.11 -1.47
N SER A 52 -7.47 -3.44 -2.06
CA SER A 52 -7.38 -3.83 -3.47
C SER A 52 -8.09 -5.14 -3.76
N MET A 53 -7.98 -6.15 -2.88
CA MET A 53 -8.71 -7.43 -3.02
C MET A 53 -10.22 -7.23 -2.98
N ILE A 54 -10.73 -6.41 -2.08
CA ILE A 54 -12.16 -6.07 -1.97
C ILE A 54 -12.61 -5.38 -3.26
N TYR A 55 -11.84 -4.40 -3.73
CA TYR A 55 -12.17 -3.64 -4.95
C TYR A 55 -12.21 -4.53 -6.19
N VAL A 56 -11.21 -5.39 -6.38
CA VAL A 56 -11.10 -6.25 -7.58
C VAL A 56 -12.00 -7.48 -7.51
N GLY A 57 -12.24 -8.00 -6.31
CA GLY A 57 -13.00 -9.24 -6.09
C GLY A 57 -14.52 -9.09 -6.14
N THR A 58 -15.04 -7.87 -6.32
CA THR A 58 -16.49 -7.63 -6.29
C THR A 58 -17.02 -7.02 -7.58
N ASN A 59 -18.23 -7.45 -7.95
CA ASN A 59 -19.02 -6.82 -9.02
C ASN A 59 -20.07 -5.85 -8.44
N ILE A 60 -20.11 -5.68 -7.12
CA ILE A 60 -21.06 -4.81 -6.43
C ILE A 60 -20.41 -3.43 -6.25
N LEU A 61 -20.98 -2.41 -6.90
CA LEU A 61 -20.44 -1.06 -6.91
C LEU A 61 -20.21 -0.49 -5.50
N VAL A 62 -21.15 -0.69 -4.59
CA VAL A 62 -21.04 -0.17 -3.20
C VAL A 62 -19.82 -0.80 -2.48
N VAL A 63 -19.57 -2.08 -2.69
CA VAL A 63 -18.43 -2.78 -2.11
C VAL A 63 -17.12 -2.32 -2.76
N ALA A 64 -17.14 -2.06 -4.07
CA ALA A 64 -15.98 -1.51 -4.78
C ALA A 64 -15.62 -0.10 -4.26
N ILE A 65 -16.62 0.76 -4.01
CA ILE A 65 -16.41 2.09 -3.41
C ILE A 65 -15.81 1.97 -2.01
N ALA A 66 -16.32 1.06 -1.17
CA ALA A 66 -15.77 0.83 0.16
C ALA A 66 -14.32 0.32 0.10
N GLY A 67 -14.02 -0.62 -0.81
CA GLY A 67 -12.66 -1.12 -1.04
C GLY A 67 -11.70 -0.01 -1.46
N GLN A 68 -12.14 0.88 -2.37
CA GLN A 68 -11.34 2.02 -2.83
C GLN A 68 -11.12 3.06 -1.73
N PHE A 69 -12.10 3.27 -0.87
CA PHE A 69 -11.96 4.14 0.29
C PHE A 69 -10.91 3.59 1.30
N ILE A 70 -10.99 2.30 1.61
CA ILE A 70 -10.01 1.61 2.48
C ILE A 70 -8.61 1.69 1.88
N ASN A 71 -8.50 1.48 0.57
CA ASN A 71 -7.25 1.60 -0.16
C ASN A 71 -6.68 3.02 -0.03
N GLY A 72 -7.49 4.04 -0.27
CA GLY A 72 -7.12 5.44 -0.08
C GLY A 72 -6.64 5.74 1.33
N LEU A 73 -7.38 5.31 2.36
CA LEU A 73 -6.96 5.44 3.76
C LEU A 73 -5.57 4.86 3.97
N ALA A 74 -5.32 3.64 3.50
CA ALA A 74 -4.04 2.97 3.67
C ALA A 74 -2.89 3.74 2.98
N TRP A 75 -3.10 4.28 1.78
CA TRP A 75 -2.15 5.15 1.10
C TRP A 75 -1.86 6.43 1.88
N GLY A 76 -2.89 7.03 2.50
CA GLY A 76 -2.75 8.20 3.36
C GLY A 76 -1.86 7.98 4.59
N PHE A 77 -1.74 6.73 5.05
CA PHE A 77 -0.78 6.34 6.10
C PHE A 77 0.59 5.97 5.52
N MET A 78 0.62 5.28 4.39
CA MET A 78 1.83 4.69 3.84
C MET A 78 2.83 5.75 3.39
N GLU A 79 2.40 6.77 2.66
CA GLU A 79 3.29 7.82 2.15
C GLU A 79 4.03 8.60 3.24
N PRO A 80 3.35 9.17 4.25
CA PRO A 80 4.05 9.90 5.30
C PRO A 80 4.90 8.97 6.18
N THR A 81 4.45 7.74 6.45
CA THR A 81 5.27 6.75 7.18
C THR A 81 6.58 6.49 6.47
N GLN A 82 6.54 6.26 5.16
CA GLN A 82 7.73 6.01 4.36
C GLN A 82 8.66 7.23 4.34
N ALA A 83 8.11 8.43 4.16
CA ALA A 83 8.89 9.66 4.14
C ALA A 83 9.64 9.88 5.46
N ILE A 84 8.98 9.71 6.59
CA ILE A 84 9.58 9.85 7.93
C ILE A 84 10.67 8.80 8.15
N LEU A 85 10.42 7.54 7.82
CA LEU A 85 11.42 6.47 7.98
C LEU A 85 12.68 6.70 7.15
N VAL A 86 12.56 7.28 5.96
CA VAL A 86 13.71 7.65 5.13
C VAL A 86 14.45 8.84 5.75
N GLN A 87 13.72 9.86 6.24
CA GLN A 87 14.32 11.04 6.86
C GLN A 87 15.07 10.69 8.15
N GLU A 88 14.52 9.84 9.01
CA GLU A 88 15.16 9.45 10.26
C GLU A 88 16.45 8.65 10.06
N ARG A 89 16.61 7.97 8.92
CA ARG A 89 17.75 7.10 8.63
C ARG A 89 18.78 7.70 7.71
N THR A 90 18.52 8.91 7.19
CA THR A 90 19.37 9.54 6.17
C THR A 90 19.91 10.86 6.70
N PRO A 91 21.24 11.07 6.69
CA PRO A 91 21.82 12.37 7.01
C PRO A 91 21.25 13.45 6.09
N MET A 92 21.04 14.67 6.63
CA MET A 92 20.45 15.78 5.91
C MET A 92 21.19 16.13 4.60
N THR A 93 22.51 15.93 4.58
CA THR A 93 23.37 16.17 3.41
C THR A 93 23.05 15.28 2.21
N HIS A 94 22.47 14.09 2.44
CA HIS A 94 22.16 13.10 1.39
C HIS A 94 20.65 12.88 1.20
N LEU A 95 19.81 13.54 2.00
CA LEU A 95 18.38 13.30 2.03
C LEU A 95 17.71 13.45 0.65
N GLY A 96 18.04 14.48 -0.09
CA GLY A 96 17.48 14.73 -1.43
C GLY A 96 17.83 13.60 -2.43
N ARG A 97 19.08 13.10 -2.40
CA ARG A 97 19.50 12.00 -3.26
C ARG A 97 18.79 10.71 -2.91
N VAL A 98 18.73 10.38 -1.61
CA VAL A 98 18.06 9.14 -1.15
C VAL A 98 16.57 9.17 -1.46
N MET A 99 15.89 10.29 -1.20
CA MET A 99 14.49 10.46 -1.54
C MET A 99 14.24 10.33 -3.06
N GLY A 100 15.13 10.92 -3.88
CA GLY A 100 15.09 10.77 -5.33
C GLY A 100 15.22 9.31 -5.76
N PHE A 101 16.19 8.58 -5.21
CA PHE A 101 16.36 7.14 -5.50
C PHE A 101 15.16 6.30 -5.06
N VAL A 102 14.59 6.55 -3.88
CA VAL A 102 13.40 5.84 -3.39
C VAL A 102 12.22 6.10 -4.33
N ARG A 103 11.98 7.35 -4.73
CA ARG A 103 10.89 7.69 -5.66
C ARG A 103 11.12 7.09 -7.05
N LEU A 104 12.33 7.15 -7.57
CA LEU A 104 12.68 6.52 -8.84
C LEU A 104 12.46 5.00 -8.77
N GLY A 105 12.92 4.34 -7.70
CA GLY A 105 12.72 2.90 -7.51
C GLY A 105 11.24 2.52 -7.48
N LEU A 106 10.41 3.26 -6.74
CA LEU A 106 8.98 3.01 -6.65
C LEU A 106 8.27 3.22 -8.00
N ASN A 107 8.58 4.31 -8.71
CA ASN A 107 7.98 4.59 -10.01
C ASN A 107 8.45 3.57 -11.06
N SER A 108 9.74 3.22 -11.08
CA SER A 108 10.28 2.22 -12.02
C SER A 108 9.72 0.83 -11.77
N ALA A 109 9.50 0.46 -10.49
CA ALA A 109 8.88 -0.80 -10.14
C ALA A 109 7.44 -0.93 -10.67
N GLY A 110 6.74 0.18 -10.90
CA GLY A 110 5.42 0.22 -11.52
C GLY A 110 5.43 0.02 -13.03
N VAL A 111 6.54 0.35 -13.71
CA VAL A 111 6.63 0.27 -15.18
C VAL A 111 6.58 -1.18 -15.67
N ILE A 112 7.28 -2.09 -14.99
CA ILE A 112 7.33 -3.51 -15.37
C ILE A 112 5.93 -4.16 -15.31
N PRO A 113 5.17 -4.07 -14.19
CA PRO A 113 3.80 -4.55 -14.16
C PRO A 113 2.90 -3.89 -15.21
N LEU A 114 3.05 -2.59 -15.45
CA LEU A 114 2.25 -1.87 -16.43
C LEU A 114 2.50 -2.37 -17.87
N ALA A 115 3.74 -2.71 -18.21
CA ALA A 115 4.09 -3.27 -19.51
C ALA A 115 3.63 -4.73 -19.67
N VAL A 116 3.65 -5.52 -18.62
CA VAL A 116 3.31 -6.95 -18.64
C VAL A 116 1.81 -7.20 -18.45
N ALA A 117 1.11 -6.30 -17.72
CA ALA A 117 -0.30 -6.44 -17.39
C ALA A 117 -1.22 -6.69 -18.61
N PRO A 118 -1.09 -6.01 -19.76
CA PRO A 118 -1.94 -6.27 -20.92
C PRO A 118 -1.81 -7.71 -21.43
N PHE A 119 -0.59 -8.24 -21.53
CA PHE A 119 -0.34 -9.62 -21.97
C PHE A 119 -0.91 -10.67 -21.02
N LEU A 120 -0.75 -10.43 -19.71
CA LEU A 120 -1.34 -11.30 -18.69
C LEU A 120 -2.87 -11.20 -18.69
N ALA A 121 -3.41 -10.00 -18.90
CA ALA A 121 -4.84 -9.76 -18.94
C ALA A 121 -5.51 -10.47 -20.15
N GLU A 122 -4.84 -10.52 -21.31
CA GLU A 122 -5.32 -11.27 -22.46
C GLU A 122 -5.29 -12.79 -22.20
N ALA A 123 -4.24 -13.29 -21.55
CA ALA A 123 -4.07 -14.73 -21.33
C ALA A 123 -4.96 -15.27 -20.19
N PHE A 124 -5.10 -14.55 -19.10
CA PHE A 124 -5.74 -15.02 -17.85
C PHE A 124 -6.98 -14.24 -17.44
N GLY A 125 -7.28 -13.14 -18.10
CA GLY A 125 -8.35 -12.20 -17.75
C GLY A 125 -7.91 -11.16 -16.72
N VAL A 126 -8.34 -9.92 -16.92
CA VAL A 126 -7.95 -8.75 -16.11
C VAL A 126 -8.19 -8.95 -14.62
N GLN A 127 -9.36 -9.48 -14.27
CA GLN A 127 -9.77 -9.66 -12.86
C GLN A 127 -8.86 -10.63 -12.11
N ARG A 128 -8.48 -11.76 -12.74
CA ARG A 128 -7.60 -12.76 -12.11
C ARG A 128 -6.19 -12.23 -11.92
N VAL A 129 -5.68 -11.45 -12.86
CA VAL A 129 -4.34 -10.84 -12.79
C VAL A 129 -4.29 -9.80 -11.66
N LEU A 130 -5.27 -8.92 -11.57
CA LEU A 130 -5.36 -7.91 -10.53
C LEU A 130 -5.56 -8.54 -9.15
N PHE A 131 -6.40 -9.56 -9.04
CA PHE A 131 -6.61 -10.30 -7.80
C PHE A 131 -5.32 -10.99 -7.33
N GLY A 132 -4.60 -11.65 -8.24
CA GLY A 132 -3.31 -12.27 -7.96
C GLY A 132 -2.27 -11.25 -7.47
N ALA A 133 -2.16 -10.10 -8.12
CA ALA A 133 -1.27 -9.02 -7.69
C ALA A 133 -1.61 -8.51 -6.28
N SER A 134 -2.91 -8.32 -5.99
CA SER A 134 -3.37 -7.88 -4.66
C SER A 134 -3.06 -8.92 -3.57
N CYS A 135 -3.20 -10.21 -3.88
CA CYS A 135 -2.81 -11.31 -2.98
C CYS A 135 -1.32 -11.29 -2.68
N ILE A 136 -0.47 -11.10 -3.69
CA ILE A 136 1.00 -11.03 -3.50
C ILE A 136 1.35 -9.86 -2.58
N ILE A 137 0.77 -8.68 -2.78
CA ILE A 137 1.01 -7.51 -1.94
C ILE A 137 0.60 -7.79 -0.48
N ALA A 138 -0.58 -8.37 -0.28
CA ALA A 138 -1.06 -8.72 1.06
C ALA A 138 -0.18 -9.77 1.73
N LEU A 139 0.27 -10.80 0.99
CA LEU A 139 1.15 -11.86 1.50
C LEU A 139 2.53 -11.31 1.86
N VAL A 140 3.14 -10.47 1.03
CA VAL A 140 4.44 -9.85 1.31
C VAL A 140 4.36 -8.98 2.56
N GLY A 141 3.31 -8.16 2.68
CA GLY A 141 3.07 -7.33 3.87
C GLY A 141 2.87 -8.18 5.13
N GLY A 142 2.02 -9.21 5.05
CA GLY A 142 1.71 -10.12 6.16
C GLY A 142 2.92 -10.94 6.61
N PHE A 143 3.64 -11.58 5.67
CA PHE A 143 4.82 -12.38 5.95
C PHE A 143 5.94 -11.56 6.59
N SER A 144 6.20 -10.37 6.05
CA SER A 144 7.19 -9.45 6.60
C SER A 144 6.85 -8.99 8.03
N SER A 145 5.56 -8.79 8.31
CA SER A 145 5.06 -8.43 9.65
C SER A 145 5.28 -9.56 10.66
N ILE A 146 4.99 -10.81 10.28
CA ILE A 146 5.13 -12.01 11.14
C ILE A 146 6.61 -12.28 11.45
N MET A 147 7.48 -12.25 10.44
CA MET A 147 8.92 -12.50 10.64
C MET A 147 9.56 -11.51 11.61
N ARG A 148 9.10 -10.27 11.60
CA ARG A 148 9.66 -9.23 12.47
C ARG A 148 9.12 -9.31 13.89
N SER A 149 7.85 -9.68 14.07
CA SER A 149 7.27 -9.90 15.40
C SER A 149 8.03 -11.01 16.17
N GLY A 150 8.51 -12.03 15.48
CA GLY A 150 9.36 -13.09 16.05
C GLY A 150 10.71 -12.57 16.54
N ARG A 151 11.37 -11.70 15.76
CA ARG A 151 12.71 -11.15 16.13
C ARG A 151 12.67 -10.20 17.32
N LEU A 152 11.59 -9.44 17.49
CA LEU A 152 11.43 -8.54 18.64
C LEU A 152 11.16 -9.31 19.95
N ARG A 153 10.53 -10.48 19.86
CA ARG A 153 10.30 -11.37 21.02
C ARG A 153 11.61 -11.97 21.54
N VAL A 154 12.48 -12.41 20.63
CA VAL A 154 13.80 -12.99 21.00
C VAL A 154 14.71 -11.96 21.66
N ARG A 155 14.67 -10.69 21.19
CA ARG A 155 15.52 -9.63 21.78
C ARG A 155 15.07 -9.19 23.17
N ARG A 156 13.78 -9.33 23.50
CA ARG A 156 13.26 -9.01 24.86
C ARG A 156 13.60 -10.08 25.90
N THR A 157 13.83 -11.31 25.49
CA THR A 157 14.28 -12.40 26.39
C THR A 157 15.77 -12.29 26.74
N GLN A 158 16.59 -11.81 25.82
CA GLN A 158 18.04 -11.65 26.03
C GLN A 158 18.43 -10.44 26.90
N VAL A 159 17.55 -9.48 27.11
CA VAL A 159 17.80 -8.28 27.96
C VAL A 159 17.35 -8.53 29.41
N LYS A 160 16.73 -9.68 29.72
CA LYS A 160 16.30 -10.07 31.06
C LYS A 160 17.21 -11.06 31.78
N GLU A 161 18.27 -11.50 31.13
CA GLU A 161 19.41 -12.22 31.72
C GLU A 161 20.59 -11.27 31.97
#